data_8e969a1ad6346af50d1cbcb6424060f4
#
_entry.id   8e969a1ad6346af50d1cbcb6424060f4
#
_cell.length_a   1.000
_cell.length_b   1.000
_cell.length_c   1.000
_cell.angle_alpha   90.00
_cell.angle_beta   90.00
_cell.angle_gamma   90.00
#
_symmetry.space_group_name_H-M   'P 1'
#
loop_
_entity.id
_entity.type
_entity.pdbx_description
1 polymer ?
#
loop_
_entity_poly.entity_id
_entity_poly.type
_entity_poly.pdbx_seq_one_letter_code
_entity_poly.pdbx_strand_id
1 'polypeptide(L)'
;MDFNNDSNAYLQAILQELQASKQSLGFGHSPKPRYIYANRQYPDCLWYFWDGAKKEHEPIQFQALTGIVEKLEVEEKEYKGKPDYKVNLHIKADRNYVIQSGYETLFAKGLVYTLSKLPVTSFNKPITIAVEPGDTEQVLFCRVYNPVTKQAVYAPYTEPVNWQQVIARATSKINTAHGRVEPPVQLQQTA
;
A
#
# COMPACT_ATOMS: atom_id res chain seq x y z
N MET A 1 -44.58 11.35 19.21
CA MET A 1 -43.33 11.34 18.49
C MET A 1 -42.41 10.33 19.19
N ASP A 2 -42.30 9.13 18.61
CA ASP A 2 -41.63 7.98 19.25
C ASP A 2 -40.12 7.98 19.03
N PHE A 3 -39.40 8.75 19.83
CA PHE A 3 -37.95 8.77 19.85
C PHE A 3 -37.30 7.44 20.27
N ASN A 4 -38.05 6.51 20.87
CA ASN A 4 -37.56 5.20 21.31
C ASN A 4 -37.41 4.18 20.17
N ASN A 5 -38.14 4.32 19.06
CA ASN A 5 -38.11 3.36 17.96
C ASN A 5 -36.89 3.54 17.06
N ASP A 6 -36.46 4.80 16.82
CA ASP A 6 -35.30 5.09 16.02
C ASP A 6 -33.97 4.69 16.70
N SER A 7 -33.91 4.88 18.03
CA SER A 7 -32.71 4.47 18.81
C SER A 7 -32.49 2.97 18.80
N ASN A 8 -33.57 2.17 18.86
CA ASN A 8 -33.48 0.72 18.79
C ASN A 8 -33.08 0.22 17.40
N ALA A 9 -33.56 0.85 16.33
CA ALA A 9 -33.14 0.54 14.97
C ALA A 9 -31.63 0.82 14.75
N TYR A 10 -31.14 1.94 15.28
CA TYR A 10 -29.72 2.29 15.24
C TYR A 10 -28.84 1.31 16.01
N LEU A 11 -29.27 0.92 17.22
CA LEU A 11 -28.53 -0.06 18.03
C LEU A 11 -28.51 -1.44 17.37
N GLN A 12 -29.59 -1.86 16.72
CA GLN A 12 -29.64 -3.11 15.99
C GLN A 12 -28.73 -3.08 14.73
N ALA A 13 -28.68 -1.97 14.01
CA ALA A 13 -27.78 -1.82 12.88
C ALA A 13 -26.30 -1.87 13.31
N ILE A 14 -25.93 -1.20 14.40
CA ILE A 14 -24.57 -1.24 14.96
C ILE A 14 -24.23 -2.66 15.44
N LEU A 15 -25.17 -3.36 16.09
CA LEU A 15 -24.97 -4.75 16.50
C LEU A 15 -24.80 -5.70 15.32
N GLN A 16 -25.54 -5.50 14.22
CA GLN A 16 -25.37 -6.25 12.99
C GLN A 16 -24.01 -5.99 12.34
N GLU A 17 -23.54 -4.75 12.26
CA GLU A 17 -22.21 -4.43 11.75
C GLU A 17 -21.09 -4.99 12.63
N LEU A 18 -21.22 -4.91 13.95
CA LEU A 18 -20.28 -5.52 14.90
C LEU A 18 -20.26 -7.05 14.82
N GLN A 19 -21.40 -7.68 14.54
CA GLN A 19 -21.49 -9.14 14.34
C GLN A 19 -20.92 -9.55 12.97
N ALA A 20 -21.14 -8.77 11.92
CA ALA A 20 -20.54 -9.00 10.60
C ALA A 20 -19.03 -8.81 10.60
N SER A 21 -18.49 -7.94 11.48
CA SER A 21 -17.04 -7.73 11.63
C SER A 21 -16.34 -8.80 12.47
N LYS A 22 -17.10 -9.67 13.19
CA LYS A 22 -16.50 -10.80 13.90
C LYS A 22 -16.03 -11.83 12.88
N GLN A 23 -14.72 -11.99 12.76
CA GLN A 23 -14.12 -13.11 12.05
C GLN A 23 -14.75 -14.41 12.61
N SER A 24 -15.43 -15.16 11.74
CA SER A 24 -16.00 -16.45 12.13
C SER A 24 -14.85 -17.38 12.53
N LEU A 25 -14.92 -17.91 13.75
CA LEU A 25 -13.99 -18.94 14.17
C LEU A 25 -14.33 -20.25 13.44
N GLY A 26 -13.29 -20.95 12.97
CA GLY A 26 -13.46 -22.23 12.25
C GLY A 26 -12.84 -22.21 10.86
N PHE A 27 -13.28 -23.15 10.05
CA PHE A 27 -12.81 -23.25 8.66
C PHE A 27 -13.42 -22.15 7.79
N GLY A 28 -12.57 -21.48 7.00
CA GLY A 28 -12.97 -20.42 6.08
C GLY A 28 -12.01 -20.32 4.90
N HIS A 29 -12.28 -19.41 3.98
CA HIS A 29 -11.35 -19.12 2.90
C HIS A 29 -10.12 -18.39 3.43
N SER A 30 -8.93 -18.73 2.90
CA SER A 30 -7.70 -18.02 3.23
C SER A 30 -7.83 -16.53 2.85
N PRO A 31 -7.55 -15.60 3.79
CA PRO A 31 -7.60 -14.17 3.50
C PRO A 31 -6.44 -13.79 2.59
N LYS A 32 -6.69 -13.83 1.27
CA LYS A 32 -5.70 -13.41 0.28
C LYS A 32 -5.73 -11.89 0.12
N PRO A 33 -4.56 -11.22 0.06
CA PRO A 33 -4.54 -9.81 -0.24
C PRO A 33 -5.04 -9.53 -1.66
N ARG A 34 -5.70 -8.40 -1.86
CA ARG A 34 -6.09 -7.92 -3.17
C ARG A 34 -4.99 -7.03 -3.74
N TYR A 35 -4.46 -7.38 -4.92
CA TYR A 35 -3.40 -6.62 -5.57
C TYR A 35 -3.96 -5.41 -6.30
N ILE A 36 -3.36 -4.25 -6.03
CA ILE A 36 -3.60 -2.98 -6.71
C ILE A 36 -2.39 -2.71 -7.59
N TYR A 37 -2.60 -2.64 -8.90
CA TYR A 37 -1.53 -2.37 -9.86
C TYR A 37 -1.45 -0.87 -10.12
N ALA A 38 -0.41 -0.22 -9.58
CA ALA A 38 -0.16 1.20 -9.75
C ALA A 38 0.78 1.41 -10.95
N ASN A 39 0.18 1.51 -12.13
CA ASN A 39 0.86 1.78 -13.38
C ASN A 39 -0.11 2.45 -14.38
N ARG A 40 0.40 2.92 -15.51
CA ARG A 40 -0.36 3.57 -16.57
C ARG A 40 -0.58 2.67 -17.78
N GLN A 41 -0.81 1.38 -17.53
CA GLN A 41 -1.04 0.41 -18.60
C GLN A 41 -2.38 0.64 -19.32
N TYR A 42 -3.38 1.14 -18.60
CA TYR A 42 -4.72 1.42 -19.09
C TYR A 42 -5.01 2.93 -18.99
N PRO A 43 -5.56 3.56 -20.05
CA PRO A 43 -5.77 5.01 -20.08
C PRO A 43 -6.93 5.48 -19.21
N ASP A 44 -7.87 4.59 -18.89
CA ASP A 44 -9.11 4.85 -18.15
C ASP A 44 -8.91 4.90 -16.62
N CYS A 45 -7.73 4.52 -16.11
CA CYS A 45 -7.46 4.52 -14.68
C CYS A 45 -5.99 4.80 -14.33
N LEU A 46 -5.75 5.24 -13.09
CA LEU A 46 -4.40 5.44 -12.55
C LEU A 46 -3.87 4.17 -11.87
N TRP A 47 -4.77 3.39 -11.29
CA TRP A 47 -4.52 2.07 -10.72
C TRP A 47 -5.75 1.19 -10.86
N TYR A 48 -5.56 -0.11 -10.75
CA TYR A 48 -6.63 -1.08 -11.02
C TYR A 48 -6.41 -2.38 -10.25
N PHE A 49 -7.48 -3.16 -10.11
CA PHE A 49 -7.41 -4.58 -9.77
C PHE A 49 -7.36 -5.42 -11.05
N TRP A 50 -6.81 -6.62 -10.93
CA TRP A 50 -6.84 -7.60 -12.01
C TRP A 50 -7.82 -8.72 -11.67
N ASP A 51 -8.82 -8.92 -12.50
CA ASP A 51 -9.72 -10.08 -12.45
C ASP A 51 -9.11 -11.23 -13.27
N GLY A 52 -8.50 -12.20 -12.60
CA GLY A 52 -7.88 -13.35 -13.27
C GLY A 52 -8.88 -14.31 -13.95
N ALA A 53 -10.14 -14.31 -13.51
CA ALA A 53 -11.18 -15.16 -14.10
C ALA A 53 -11.66 -14.59 -15.43
N LYS A 54 -11.87 -13.29 -15.49
CA LYS A 54 -12.30 -12.57 -16.69
C LYS A 54 -11.14 -12.17 -17.60
N LYS A 55 -9.90 -12.17 -17.07
CA LYS A 55 -8.68 -11.63 -17.70
C LYS A 55 -8.82 -10.15 -18.08
N GLU A 56 -9.45 -9.37 -17.21
CA GLU A 56 -9.74 -7.97 -17.41
C GLU A 56 -9.22 -7.13 -16.22
N HIS A 57 -8.92 -5.87 -16.47
CA HIS A 57 -8.66 -4.91 -15.42
C HIS A 57 -9.98 -4.32 -14.89
N GLU A 58 -10.03 -4.08 -13.59
CA GLU A 58 -11.13 -3.41 -12.89
C GLU A 58 -10.62 -2.04 -12.41
N PRO A 59 -11.01 -0.93 -13.05
CA PRO A 59 -10.56 0.40 -12.70
C PRO A 59 -10.94 0.78 -11.27
N ILE A 60 -9.99 1.34 -10.51
CA ILE A 60 -10.25 1.90 -9.20
C ILE A 60 -10.52 3.40 -9.39
N GLN A 61 -11.74 3.82 -9.08
CA GLN A 61 -12.20 5.22 -9.27
C GLN A 61 -11.65 6.16 -8.17
N PHE A 62 -11.28 5.63 -7.02
CA PHE A 62 -10.71 6.41 -5.93
C PHE A 62 -9.22 6.65 -6.15
N GLN A 63 -8.76 7.86 -5.86
CA GLN A 63 -7.35 8.24 -6.05
C GLN A 63 -6.47 7.95 -4.82
N ALA A 64 -7.03 7.48 -3.70
CA ALA A 64 -6.28 7.24 -2.49
C ALA A 64 -6.76 5.99 -1.74
N LEU A 65 -5.79 5.31 -1.11
CA LEU A 65 -6.00 4.22 -0.15
C LEU A 65 -5.44 4.63 1.19
N THR A 66 -6.23 4.49 2.25
CA THR A 66 -5.80 4.73 3.63
C THR A 66 -5.80 3.44 4.42
N GLY A 67 -4.69 3.13 5.08
CA GLY A 67 -4.57 1.92 5.91
C GLY A 67 -3.25 1.86 6.67
N ILE A 68 -3.09 0.81 7.47
CA ILE A 68 -1.85 0.52 8.18
C ILE A 68 -0.87 -0.13 7.21
N VAL A 69 0.29 0.48 7.04
CA VAL A 69 1.38 -0.10 6.24
C VAL A 69 2.03 -1.22 7.05
N GLU A 70 1.91 -2.45 6.58
CA GLU A 70 2.41 -3.62 7.31
C GLU A 70 3.78 -4.10 6.83
N LYS A 71 4.05 -4.04 5.54
CA LYS A 71 5.29 -4.59 4.96
C LYS A 71 5.63 -3.85 3.67
N LEU A 72 6.92 -3.68 3.44
CA LEU A 72 7.48 -3.26 2.16
C LEU A 72 8.47 -4.32 1.69
N GLU A 73 8.37 -4.74 0.45
CA GLU A 73 9.29 -5.70 -0.16
C GLU A 73 9.54 -5.38 -1.63
N VAL A 74 10.68 -5.82 -2.11
CA VAL A 74 11.03 -5.82 -3.54
C VAL A 74 11.09 -7.28 -3.97
N GLU A 75 10.28 -7.62 -4.97
CA GLU A 75 10.18 -8.96 -5.53
C GLU A 75 10.81 -8.97 -6.92
N GLU A 76 11.72 -9.91 -7.14
CA GLU A 76 12.25 -10.18 -8.48
C GLU A 76 11.25 -11.06 -9.23
N LYS A 77 10.88 -10.64 -10.44
CA LYS A 77 10.07 -11.39 -11.39
C LYS A 77 10.82 -11.50 -12.70
N GLU A 78 10.46 -12.47 -13.49
CA GLU A 78 10.93 -12.57 -14.86
C GLU A 78 9.87 -11.95 -15.80
N TYR A 79 10.30 -11.03 -16.66
CA TYR A 79 9.48 -10.50 -17.73
C TYR A 79 10.22 -10.59 -19.06
N LYS A 80 9.68 -11.37 -20.00
CA LYS A 80 10.27 -11.61 -21.34
C LYS A 80 11.74 -12.06 -21.27
N GLY A 81 12.06 -12.97 -20.34
CA GLY A 81 13.41 -13.51 -20.15
C GLY A 81 14.41 -12.56 -19.49
N LYS A 82 13.95 -11.47 -18.90
CA LYS A 82 14.80 -10.51 -18.17
C LYS A 82 14.30 -10.31 -16.74
N PRO A 83 15.23 -10.08 -15.78
CA PRO A 83 14.83 -9.71 -14.42
C PRO A 83 14.01 -8.43 -14.44
N ASP A 84 12.89 -8.44 -13.74
CA ASP A 84 12.01 -7.29 -13.56
C ASP A 84 11.65 -7.19 -12.06
N TYR A 85 11.91 -6.05 -11.45
CA TYR A 85 11.72 -5.87 -10.02
C TYR A 85 10.42 -5.11 -9.75
N LYS A 86 9.66 -5.61 -8.79
CA LYS A 86 8.40 -5.00 -8.33
C LYS A 86 8.53 -4.55 -6.88
N VAL A 87 8.06 -3.36 -6.61
CA VAL A 87 7.84 -2.87 -5.24
C VAL A 87 6.44 -3.26 -4.83
N ASN A 88 6.33 -3.98 -3.72
CA ASN A 88 5.08 -4.43 -3.11
C ASN A 88 4.92 -3.78 -1.74
N LEU A 89 3.89 -2.95 -1.57
CA LEU A 89 3.53 -2.35 -0.30
C LEU A 89 2.26 -3.01 0.24
N HIS A 90 2.37 -3.71 1.37
CA HIS A 90 1.26 -4.38 2.04
C HIS A 90 0.56 -3.41 2.97
N ILE A 91 -0.74 -3.29 2.83
CA ILE A 91 -1.59 -2.36 3.58
C ILE A 91 -2.81 -3.12 4.12
N LYS A 92 -3.06 -2.94 5.41
CA LYS A 92 -4.27 -3.39 6.08
C LYS A 92 -5.26 -2.24 6.19
N ALA A 93 -6.42 -2.38 5.54
CA ALA A 93 -7.53 -1.43 5.57
C ALA A 93 -8.84 -2.20 5.89
N ASP A 94 -9.91 -2.02 5.10
CA ASP A 94 -11.12 -2.86 5.14
C ASP A 94 -10.81 -4.34 4.85
N ARG A 95 -9.75 -4.56 4.07
CA ARG A 95 -9.10 -5.86 3.82
C ARG A 95 -7.60 -5.67 3.63
N ASN A 96 -6.90 -6.78 3.39
CA ASN A 96 -5.48 -6.72 3.05
C ASN A 96 -5.32 -6.39 1.57
N TYR A 97 -4.51 -5.36 1.29
CA TYR A 97 -4.12 -4.94 -0.05
C TYR A 97 -2.62 -5.05 -0.25
N VAL A 98 -2.20 -5.22 -1.50
CA VAL A 98 -0.81 -5.05 -1.93
C VAL A 98 -0.79 -4.05 -3.07
N ILE A 99 -0.21 -2.87 -2.86
CA ILE A 99 0.08 -1.93 -3.94
C ILE A 99 1.36 -2.40 -4.62
N GLN A 100 1.25 -2.78 -5.89
CA GLN A 100 2.38 -3.23 -6.70
C GLN A 100 2.69 -2.23 -7.80
N SER A 101 3.97 -1.87 -7.94
CA SER A 101 4.46 -1.04 -9.03
C SER A 101 5.85 -1.49 -9.49
N GLY A 102 6.23 -1.17 -10.72
CA GLY A 102 7.58 -1.42 -11.21
C GLY A 102 8.61 -0.63 -10.42
N TYR A 103 9.71 -1.26 -10.05
CA TYR A 103 10.77 -0.66 -9.23
C TYR A 103 11.31 0.66 -9.82
N GLU A 104 11.48 0.74 -11.14
CA GLU A 104 12.03 1.90 -11.82
C GLU A 104 11.01 3.04 -12.04
N THR A 105 9.74 2.85 -11.68
CA THR A 105 8.70 3.86 -11.88
C THR A 105 8.86 5.03 -10.90
N LEU A 106 8.45 6.22 -11.33
CA LEU A 106 8.41 7.41 -10.45
C LEU A 106 7.46 7.20 -9.26
N PHE A 107 6.38 6.43 -9.47
CA PHE A 107 5.49 6.05 -8.38
C PHE A 107 6.22 5.25 -7.29
N ALA A 108 6.91 4.17 -7.66
CA ALA A 108 7.63 3.32 -6.71
C ALA A 108 8.75 4.08 -6.00
N LYS A 109 9.55 4.84 -6.75
CA LYS A 109 10.64 5.67 -6.21
C LYS A 109 10.11 6.73 -5.24
N GLY A 110 9.08 7.47 -5.62
CA GLY A 110 8.43 8.45 -4.76
C GLY A 110 7.85 7.83 -3.49
N LEU A 111 7.19 6.68 -3.61
CA LEU A 111 6.65 5.92 -2.50
C LEU A 111 7.73 5.54 -1.48
N VAL A 112 8.74 4.76 -1.91
CA VAL A 112 9.76 4.23 -0.98
C VAL A 112 10.61 5.36 -0.38
N TYR A 113 10.92 6.39 -1.17
CA TYR A 113 11.67 7.54 -0.67
C TYR A 113 10.90 8.27 0.43
N THR A 114 9.62 8.56 0.21
CA THR A 114 8.77 9.24 1.19
C THR A 114 8.60 8.41 2.45
N LEU A 115 8.31 7.09 2.32
CA LEU A 115 8.22 6.19 3.48
C LEU A 115 9.53 6.17 4.29
N SER A 116 10.69 6.22 3.62
CA SER A 116 11.99 6.26 4.30
C SER A 116 12.22 7.53 5.14
N LYS A 117 11.50 8.61 4.86
CA LYS A 117 11.58 9.90 5.60
C LYS A 117 10.60 9.99 6.77
N LEU A 118 9.53 9.19 6.76
CA LEU A 118 8.58 9.18 7.86
C LEU A 118 9.24 8.70 9.18
N PRO A 119 8.83 9.23 10.34
CA PRO A 119 9.23 8.67 11.63
C PRO A 119 8.58 7.30 11.84
N VAL A 120 9.22 6.42 12.63
CA VAL A 120 8.74 5.07 12.94
C VAL A 120 7.31 5.08 13.49
N THR A 121 6.98 6.05 14.34
CA THR A 121 5.65 6.19 14.96
C THR A 121 4.52 6.45 13.95
N SER A 122 4.83 6.88 12.72
CA SER A 122 3.83 7.06 11.66
C SER A 122 3.23 5.75 11.20
N PHE A 123 4.00 4.65 11.24
CA PHE A 123 3.56 3.34 10.76
C PHE A 123 2.58 2.64 11.71
N ASN A 124 2.41 3.16 12.94
CA ASN A 124 1.38 2.70 13.88
C ASN A 124 0.02 3.37 13.64
N LYS A 125 -0.11 4.20 12.61
CA LYS A 125 -1.32 4.95 12.26
C LYS A 125 -1.66 4.74 10.79
N PRO A 126 -2.95 4.85 10.41
CA PRO A 126 -3.34 4.74 9.01
C PRO A 126 -2.68 5.83 8.16
N ILE A 127 -1.88 5.41 7.18
CA ILE A 127 -1.22 6.29 6.20
C ILE A 127 -2.09 6.33 4.94
N THR A 128 -2.26 7.50 4.36
CA THR A 128 -2.95 7.66 3.07
C THR A 128 -1.92 7.72 1.96
N ILE A 129 -2.10 6.86 0.95
CA ILE A 129 -1.29 6.81 -0.26
C ILE A 129 -2.21 7.12 -1.42
N ALA A 130 -1.85 8.13 -2.20
CA ALA A 130 -2.61 8.56 -3.37
C ALA A 130 -1.78 8.43 -4.65
N VAL A 131 -2.50 8.25 -5.75
CA VAL A 131 -1.96 8.27 -7.11
C VAL A 131 -2.30 9.60 -7.76
N GLU A 132 -1.31 10.18 -8.46
CA GLU A 132 -1.49 11.40 -9.25
C GLU A 132 -0.94 11.17 -10.67
N PRO A 133 -1.69 11.61 -11.71
CA PRO A 133 -1.17 11.56 -13.06
C PRO A 133 0.00 12.54 -13.21
N GLY A 134 1.00 12.17 -13.98
CA GLY A 134 2.05 13.08 -14.41
C GLY A 134 1.67 13.82 -15.68
N ASP A 135 2.64 14.61 -16.19
CA ASP A 135 2.47 15.44 -17.38
C ASP A 135 2.31 14.63 -18.67
N THR A 136 2.66 13.36 -18.65
CA THR A 136 2.47 12.42 -19.76
C THR A 136 1.60 11.25 -19.34
N GLU A 137 0.95 10.60 -20.30
CA GLU A 137 0.07 9.45 -20.06
C GLU A 137 0.78 8.26 -19.41
N GLN A 138 2.10 8.19 -19.50
CA GLN A 138 2.89 7.07 -18.96
C GLN A 138 3.38 7.32 -17.53
N VAL A 139 3.31 8.57 -17.06
CA VAL A 139 3.84 8.95 -15.75
C VAL A 139 2.76 8.89 -14.68
N LEU A 140 3.09 8.24 -13.60
CA LEU A 140 2.30 8.17 -12.37
C LEU A 140 3.17 8.59 -11.19
N PHE A 141 2.67 9.51 -10.37
CA PHE A 141 3.28 9.91 -9.13
C PHE A 141 2.59 9.30 -7.92
N CYS A 142 3.35 9.16 -6.84
CA CYS A 142 2.85 8.78 -5.53
C CYS A 142 2.84 9.99 -4.60
N ARG A 143 1.73 10.19 -3.88
CA ARG A 143 1.66 11.10 -2.73
C ARG A 143 1.38 10.29 -1.48
N VAL A 144 2.18 10.54 -0.46
CA VAL A 144 2.00 9.96 0.87
C VAL A 144 1.61 11.08 1.82
N TYR A 145 0.53 10.89 2.59
CA TYR A 145 0.04 11.88 3.53
C TYR A 145 0.42 11.47 4.96
N ASN A 146 0.91 12.45 5.71
CA ASN A 146 1.23 12.25 7.11
C ASN A 146 -0.04 11.84 7.90
N PRO A 147 0.00 10.74 8.68
CA PRO A 147 -1.18 10.23 9.38
C PRO A 147 -1.71 11.17 10.47
N VAL A 148 -0.88 12.12 10.96
CA VAL A 148 -1.25 13.07 12.01
C VAL A 148 -1.72 14.37 11.41
N THR A 149 -0.89 15.02 10.58
CA THR A 149 -1.18 16.36 10.03
C THR A 149 -2.11 16.32 8.83
N LYS A 150 -2.30 15.16 8.22
CA LYS A 150 -3.08 14.96 6.98
C LYS A 150 -2.53 15.77 5.78
N GLN A 151 -1.34 16.28 5.89
CA GLN A 151 -0.66 16.99 4.80
C GLN A 151 0.18 16.03 3.99
N ALA A 152 0.32 16.31 2.71
CA ALA A 152 1.23 15.58 1.84
C ALA A 152 2.68 15.74 2.35
N VAL A 153 3.39 14.63 2.42
CA VAL A 153 4.80 14.64 2.83
C VAL A 153 5.64 15.08 1.63
N TYR A 154 6.20 16.28 1.73
CA TYR A 154 7.12 16.76 0.72
C TYR A 154 8.50 16.15 0.94
N ALA A 155 8.90 15.25 0.06
CA ALA A 155 10.15 14.53 0.13
C ALA A 155 10.84 14.50 -1.26
N PRO A 156 11.35 15.64 -1.73
CA PRO A 156 12.10 15.68 -2.98
C PRO A 156 13.43 14.94 -2.83
N TYR A 157 13.90 14.36 -3.93
CA TYR A 157 15.22 13.75 -4.00
C TYR A 157 15.94 14.21 -5.27
N THR A 158 17.28 14.22 -5.21
CA THR A 158 18.13 14.53 -6.34
C THR A 158 19.01 13.32 -6.62
N GLU A 159 19.05 12.87 -7.85
CA GLU A 159 19.93 11.78 -8.25
C GLU A 159 21.42 12.21 -8.22
N PRO A 160 22.38 11.33 -7.91
CA PRO A 160 22.18 9.89 -7.69
C PRO A 160 21.67 9.54 -6.29
N VAL A 161 20.76 8.58 -6.19
CA VAL A 161 20.22 8.05 -4.94
C VAL A 161 20.60 6.58 -4.77
N ASN A 162 21.10 6.21 -3.60
CA ASN A 162 21.28 4.80 -3.25
C ASN A 162 19.91 4.17 -2.88
N TRP A 163 19.21 3.65 -3.87
CA TRP A 163 17.87 3.09 -3.72
C TRP A 163 17.82 1.87 -2.81
N GLN A 164 18.88 1.05 -2.77
CA GLN A 164 18.96 -0.08 -1.86
C GLN A 164 18.94 0.39 -0.41
N GLN A 165 19.71 1.44 -0.08
CA GLN A 165 19.68 2.01 1.28
C GLN A 165 18.35 2.68 1.62
N VAL A 166 17.69 3.31 0.65
CA VAL A 166 16.37 3.93 0.85
C VAL A 166 15.33 2.86 1.19
N ILE A 167 15.29 1.77 0.42
CA ILE A 167 14.39 0.64 0.66
C ILE A 167 14.68 -0.01 2.01
N ALA A 168 15.94 -0.33 2.29
CA ALA A 168 16.34 -0.92 3.56
C ALA A 168 15.89 -0.05 4.76
N ARG A 169 16.06 1.28 4.67
CA ARG A 169 15.61 2.23 5.69
C ARG A 169 14.09 2.24 5.87
N ALA A 170 13.33 2.25 4.76
CA ALA A 170 11.87 2.22 4.83
C ALA A 170 11.38 0.91 5.45
N THR A 171 11.92 -0.23 4.99
CA THR A 171 11.59 -1.58 5.50
C THR A 171 11.92 -1.71 6.99
N SER A 172 13.12 -1.28 7.41
CA SER A 172 13.53 -1.31 8.82
C SER A 172 12.59 -0.50 9.71
N LYS A 173 12.19 0.71 9.30
CA LYS A 173 11.24 1.53 10.05
C LYS A 173 9.86 0.89 10.19
N ILE A 174 9.36 0.28 9.11
CA ILE A 174 8.09 -0.44 9.13
C ILE A 174 8.18 -1.64 10.08
N ASN A 175 9.26 -2.44 9.98
CA ASN A 175 9.47 -3.59 10.85
C ASN A 175 9.60 -3.19 12.32
N THR A 176 10.35 -2.12 12.62
CA THR A 176 10.48 -1.58 13.97
C THR A 176 9.12 -1.16 14.55
N ALA A 177 8.29 -0.48 13.76
CA ALA A 177 6.97 -0.05 14.20
C ALA A 177 6.06 -1.24 14.59
N HIS A 178 6.24 -2.37 13.92
CA HIS A 178 5.46 -3.60 14.19
C HIS A 178 6.17 -4.59 15.12
N GLY A 179 7.25 -4.18 15.79
CA GLY A 179 8.00 -5.03 16.72
C GLY A 179 8.69 -6.23 16.06
N ARG A 180 8.94 -6.16 14.74
CA ARG A 180 9.66 -7.20 14.00
C ARG A 180 11.15 -6.91 14.07
N VAL A 181 11.90 -7.81 14.70
CA VAL A 181 13.36 -7.74 14.72
C VAL A 181 13.88 -8.29 13.39
N GLU A 182 14.55 -7.47 12.61
CA GLU A 182 15.27 -7.97 11.43
C GLU A 182 16.49 -8.78 11.88
N PRO A 183 16.74 -9.97 11.29
CA PRO A 183 18.06 -10.56 11.40
C PRO A 183 19.07 -9.58 10.74
N PRO A 184 20.30 -9.48 11.29
CA PRO A 184 21.30 -8.58 10.74
C PRO A 184 21.50 -8.89 9.26
N VAL A 185 21.36 -7.87 8.42
CA VAL A 185 21.61 -7.96 6.98
C VAL A 185 23.06 -8.38 6.79
N GLN A 186 23.29 -9.63 6.43
CA GLN A 186 24.59 -10.06 5.95
C GLN A 186 24.80 -9.41 4.57
N LEU A 187 25.57 -8.32 4.55
CA LEU A 187 26.11 -7.77 3.31
C LEU A 187 26.99 -8.87 2.69
N GLN A 188 26.49 -9.56 1.70
CA GLN A 188 27.32 -10.36 0.83
C GLN A 188 28.27 -9.39 0.12
N GLN A 189 29.51 -9.34 0.62
CA GLN A 189 30.61 -8.75 -0.11
C GLN A 189 30.84 -9.64 -1.34
N THR A 190 30.34 -9.20 -2.47
CA THR A 190 30.81 -9.73 -3.76
C THR A 190 32.21 -9.21 -3.98
N ALA A 191 33.17 -10.15 -3.91
CA ALA A 191 34.57 -9.96 -4.30
C ALA A 191 34.68 -9.71 -5.81
#